data_8f586ddd22ec8834d330bbc3195866f0
#
_entry.id   8f586ddd22ec8834d330bbc3195866f0
#
_cell.length_a   1.000
_cell.length_b   1.000
_cell.length_c   1.000
_cell.angle_alpha   90.00
_cell.angle_beta   90.00
_cell.angle_gamma   90.00
#
_symmetry.space_group_name_H-M   'P 1'
#
loop_
_entity.id
_entity.type
_entity.pdbx_description
1 polymer ?
#
loop_
_entity_poly.entity_id
_entity_poly.type
_entity_poly.pdbx_seq_one_letter_code
_entity_poly.pdbx_strand_id
1 'polypeptide(L)'
;MHRRLFLGALAQGASALAQQQTQLRPVPDSYDDHGGVIIERAAAGKPHNGKVLALIQPHSDDIPIFAAGTAFKLIDEGYTAFLIRVTNDDMAGPGWYAETVTANERDNNAVARVFGCKQAFDLNYNNHMMDNIARSELRQRFIFLFRLLKVDTVISYDPWGHYEENPDHYVTAACVEAACWMAGGSKDYPEHFAAGLKPHGVREKYYFSRFQQRVNRVVDIASTVERKIDVNLENKAQGPAGENGARLRQQLNRDGKRLFLLGASDAEANRNYIREFVLNRDREIAQRYGLQWAEQYHYIGPEEDRVGRHVRENAR
;
A
#
# COMPACT_ATOMS: atom_id res chain seq x y z
N MET A 1 -22.79 67.71 8.75
CA MET A 1 -23.51 67.11 7.57
C MET A 1 -22.66 66.07 6.86
N HIS A 2 -21.63 65.42 7.49
CA HIS A 2 -20.69 64.51 6.83
C HIS A 2 -20.71 63.05 7.34
N ARG A 3 -21.61 62.69 8.26
CA ARG A 3 -21.67 61.31 8.82
C ARG A 3 -22.63 60.36 8.11
N ARG A 4 -23.53 60.86 7.25
CA ARG A 4 -24.52 60.00 6.55
C ARG A 4 -24.06 59.45 5.19
N LEU A 5 -23.00 59.98 4.59
CA LEU A 5 -22.48 59.54 3.31
C LEU A 5 -21.48 58.37 3.44
N PHE A 6 -20.87 58.14 4.61
CA PHE A 6 -19.90 57.05 4.79
C PHE A 6 -20.53 55.68 5.07
N LEU A 7 -21.75 55.67 5.62
CA LEU A 7 -22.48 54.40 5.88
C LEU A 7 -23.13 53.80 4.62
N GLY A 8 -23.46 54.63 3.64
CA GLY A 8 -24.02 54.13 2.36
C GLY A 8 -22.99 53.40 1.47
N ALA A 9 -21.73 53.86 1.50
CA ALA A 9 -20.67 53.24 0.71
C ALA A 9 -20.21 51.90 1.27
N LEU A 10 -20.25 51.71 2.59
CA LEU A 10 -19.92 50.42 3.23
C LEU A 10 -21.01 49.38 3.04
N ALA A 11 -22.28 49.77 2.97
CA ALA A 11 -23.39 48.85 2.72
C ALA A 11 -23.39 48.33 1.26
N GLN A 12 -23.02 49.17 0.30
CA GLN A 12 -22.91 48.74 -1.09
C GLN A 12 -21.66 47.85 -1.36
N GLY A 13 -20.54 48.10 -0.67
CA GLY A 13 -19.35 47.30 -0.73
C GLY A 13 -19.56 45.89 -0.13
N ALA A 14 -20.28 45.80 0.99
CA ALA A 14 -20.61 44.52 1.61
C ALA A 14 -21.56 43.67 0.78
N SER A 15 -22.55 44.31 0.09
CA SER A 15 -23.46 43.60 -0.84
C SER A 15 -22.74 43.06 -2.07
N ALA A 16 -21.77 43.82 -2.62
CA ALA A 16 -20.99 43.38 -3.78
C ALA A 16 -20.05 42.19 -3.43
N LEU A 17 -19.43 42.22 -2.23
CA LEU A 17 -18.60 41.12 -1.72
C LEU A 17 -19.44 39.87 -1.40
N ALA A 18 -20.64 40.03 -0.85
CA ALA A 18 -21.56 38.91 -0.61
C ALA A 18 -22.08 38.29 -1.91
N GLN A 19 -22.30 39.10 -2.96
CA GLN A 19 -22.69 38.57 -4.28
C GLN A 19 -21.53 37.89 -5.04
N GLN A 20 -20.28 38.27 -4.78
CA GLN A 20 -19.12 37.57 -5.34
C GLN A 20 -18.86 36.23 -4.62
N GLN A 21 -19.21 36.10 -3.34
CA GLN A 21 -19.10 34.82 -2.63
C GLN A 21 -20.14 33.78 -3.06
N THR A 22 -21.25 34.20 -3.63
CA THR A 22 -22.29 33.28 -4.15
C THR A 22 -22.02 32.75 -5.56
N GLN A 23 -20.90 33.15 -6.18
CA GLN A 23 -20.44 32.62 -7.46
C GLN A 23 -19.13 31.82 -7.35
N LEU A 24 -18.78 31.32 -6.17
CA LEU A 24 -17.90 30.17 -6.12
C LEU A 24 -18.62 29.07 -6.87
N ARG A 25 -18.18 28.79 -8.10
CA ARG A 25 -18.61 27.57 -8.81
C ARG A 25 -18.50 26.45 -7.79
N PRO A 26 -19.51 25.60 -7.62
CA PRO A 26 -19.31 24.37 -6.89
C PRO A 26 -18.03 23.77 -7.47
N VAL A 27 -17.05 23.46 -6.60
CA VAL A 27 -15.93 22.62 -6.99
C VAL A 27 -16.63 21.46 -7.68
N PRO A 28 -16.34 21.17 -8.96
CA PRO A 28 -16.99 20.06 -9.59
C PRO A 28 -16.78 18.86 -8.68
N ASP A 29 -17.81 18.06 -8.44
CA ASP A 29 -17.71 16.75 -7.80
C ASP A 29 -16.81 15.80 -8.62
N SER A 30 -15.92 16.35 -9.43
CA SER A 30 -14.97 15.69 -10.32
C SER A 30 -13.84 14.97 -9.58
N TYR A 31 -13.80 15.05 -8.25
CA TYR A 31 -13.09 14.07 -7.42
C TYR A 31 -13.97 12.87 -7.08
N ASP A 32 -15.25 12.94 -7.37
CA ASP A 32 -16.08 11.77 -7.42
C ASP A 32 -15.71 11.06 -8.72
N ASP A 33 -14.91 10.04 -8.59
CA ASP A 33 -14.51 9.17 -9.67
C ASP A 33 -15.74 8.32 -10.05
N HIS A 34 -16.60 8.91 -10.86
CA HIS A 34 -17.79 8.24 -11.41
C HIS A 34 -17.43 7.09 -12.37
N GLY A 35 -16.13 6.78 -12.48
CA GLY A 35 -15.61 5.69 -13.29
C GLY A 35 -15.98 4.30 -12.78
N GLY A 36 -16.60 4.20 -11.62
CA GLY A 36 -16.93 2.92 -11.00
C GLY A 36 -15.67 2.12 -10.56
N VAL A 37 -15.90 1.05 -9.84
CA VAL A 37 -14.83 0.14 -9.42
C VAL A 37 -14.46 -0.77 -10.59
N ILE A 38 -13.18 -0.79 -10.96
CA ILE A 38 -12.66 -1.71 -11.97
C ILE A 38 -12.29 -3.03 -11.30
N ILE A 39 -12.84 -4.14 -11.79
CA ILE A 39 -12.44 -5.49 -11.38
C ILE A 39 -11.28 -5.93 -12.27
N GLU A 40 -10.11 -6.05 -11.66
CA GLU A 40 -8.89 -6.51 -12.31
C GLU A 40 -8.73 -8.02 -12.13
N ARG A 41 -8.52 -8.73 -13.24
CA ARG A 41 -8.29 -10.19 -13.27
C ARG A 41 -6.90 -10.50 -13.80
N ALA A 42 -6.44 -11.73 -13.54
CA ALA A 42 -5.17 -12.21 -14.08
C ALA A 42 -5.16 -12.12 -15.61
N ALA A 43 -4.12 -11.50 -16.15
CA ALA A 43 -3.90 -11.39 -17.58
C ALA A 43 -3.12 -12.63 -18.11
N ALA A 44 -3.39 -13.00 -19.36
CA ALA A 44 -2.63 -14.07 -20.00
C ALA A 44 -1.21 -13.59 -20.39
N GLY A 45 -0.25 -14.50 -20.29
CA GLY A 45 1.14 -14.21 -20.64
C GLY A 45 1.87 -13.35 -19.62
N LYS A 46 2.79 -12.53 -20.12
CA LYS A 46 3.63 -11.63 -19.28
C LYS A 46 3.54 -10.19 -19.78
N PRO A 47 2.38 -9.51 -19.65
CA PRO A 47 2.19 -8.15 -20.19
C PRO A 47 3.07 -7.11 -19.50
N HIS A 48 3.61 -7.41 -18.32
CA HIS A 48 4.46 -6.53 -17.53
C HIS A 48 5.94 -6.91 -17.58
N ASN A 49 6.35 -7.74 -18.53
CA ASN A 49 7.74 -8.15 -18.64
C ASN A 49 8.68 -6.93 -18.79
N GLY A 50 9.73 -6.89 -17.96
CA GLY A 50 10.69 -5.78 -17.91
C GLY A 50 10.31 -4.63 -16.99
N LYS A 51 9.10 -4.64 -16.40
CA LYS A 51 8.70 -3.67 -15.37
C LYS A 51 9.16 -4.11 -13.98
N VAL A 52 9.29 -3.13 -13.08
CA VAL A 52 9.72 -3.32 -11.70
C VAL A 52 8.62 -2.95 -10.73
N LEU A 53 8.36 -3.86 -9.78
CA LEU A 53 7.40 -3.72 -8.69
C LEU A 53 8.13 -3.55 -7.36
N ALA A 54 7.81 -2.50 -6.60
CA ALA A 54 8.21 -2.37 -5.22
C ALA A 54 7.05 -2.69 -4.28
N LEU A 55 7.23 -3.72 -3.45
CA LEU A 55 6.35 -4.07 -2.34
C LEU A 55 6.87 -3.34 -1.11
N ILE A 56 6.16 -2.33 -0.62
CA ILE A 56 6.62 -1.47 0.46
C ILE A 56 5.74 -1.64 1.68
N GLN A 57 6.36 -2.03 2.78
CA GLN A 57 5.67 -2.33 4.03
C GLN A 57 6.39 -1.70 5.22
N PRO A 58 5.65 -1.07 6.16
CA PRO A 58 6.18 -0.71 7.47
C PRO A 58 6.69 -1.91 8.24
N HIS A 59 5.88 -2.97 8.34
CA HIS A 59 6.16 -4.19 9.09
C HIS A 59 6.17 -5.42 8.17
N SER A 60 6.79 -6.50 8.62
CA SER A 60 7.00 -7.71 7.79
C SER A 60 5.70 -8.42 7.37
N ASP A 61 4.57 -8.14 8.01
CA ASP A 61 3.28 -8.79 7.77
C ASP A 61 2.28 -7.97 6.92
N ASP A 62 2.54 -6.69 6.66
CA ASP A 62 1.57 -5.81 5.99
C ASP A 62 1.24 -6.25 4.56
N ILE A 63 2.24 -6.42 3.69
CA ILE A 63 2.02 -6.90 2.33
C ILE A 63 1.43 -8.32 2.32
N PRO A 64 1.91 -9.28 3.12
CA PRO A 64 1.28 -10.59 3.25
C PRO A 64 -0.21 -10.54 3.57
N ILE A 65 -0.64 -9.70 4.50
CA ILE A 65 -2.03 -9.60 4.92
C ILE A 65 -2.90 -8.90 3.87
N PHE A 66 -2.46 -7.72 3.39
CA PHE A 66 -3.34 -6.82 2.64
C PHE A 66 -3.25 -6.95 1.13
N ALA A 67 -2.11 -7.42 0.58
CA ALA A 67 -1.82 -7.25 -0.83
C ALA A 67 -1.09 -8.43 -1.50
N ALA A 68 -0.91 -9.56 -0.81
CA ALA A 68 -0.10 -10.65 -1.34
C ALA A 68 -0.71 -11.30 -2.59
N GLY A 69 -2.03 -11.39 -2.67
CA GLY A 69 -2.70 -11.96 -3.84
C GLY A 69 -2.42 -11.16 -5.10
N THR A 70 -2.53 -9.85 -5.01
CA THR A 70 -2.19 -8.91 -6.08
C THR A 70 -0.70 -8.92 -6.41
N ALA A 71 0.17 -8.94 -5.39
CA ALA A 71 1.61 -9.01 -5.59
C ALA A 71 1.99 -10.26 -6.40
N PHE A 72 1.49 -11.43 -6.05
CA PHE A 72 1.71 -12.67 -6.80
C PHE A 72 1.18 -12.59 -8.24
N LYS A 73 -0.03 -12.04 -8.42
CA LYS A 73 -0.60 -11.84 -9.75
C LYS A 73 0.32 -11.00 -10.64
N LEU A 74 0.78 -9.85 -10.14
CA LEU A 74 1.66 -8.96 -10.91
C LEU A 74 3.02 -9.60 -11.20
N ILE A 75 3.58 -10.37 -10.27
CA ILE A 75 4.83 -11.12 -10.49
C ILE A 75 4.62 -12.19 -11.58
N ASP A 76 3.53 -12.94 -11.54
CA ASP A 76 3.20 -13.93 -12.56
C ASP A 76 3.02 -13.27 -13.93
N GLU A 77 2.53 -12.04 -13.98
CA GLU A 77 2.38 -11.22 -15.19
C GLU A 77 3.71 -10.57 -15.67
N GLY A 78 4.83 -10.86 -15.01
CA GLY A 78 6.17 -10.53 -15.49
C GLY A 78 6.90 -9.40 -14.77
N TYR A 79 6.35 -8.85 -13.69
CA TYR A 79 7.10 -7.89 -12.89
C TYR A 79 8.32 -8.53 -12.20
N THR A 80 9.42 -7.81 -12.17
CA THR A 80 10.52 -8.08 -11.25
C THR A 80 10.23 -7.38 -9.92
N ALA A 81 10.02 -8.13 -8.85
CA ALA A 81 9.63 -7.59 -7.56
C ALA A 81 10.83 -7.38 -6.61
N PHE A 82 10.73 -6.33 -5.80
CA PHE A 82 11.60 -6.04 -4.66
C PHE A 82 10.71 -5.79 -3.43
N LEU A 83 11.15 -6.29 -2.27
CA LEU A 83 10.49 -6.01 -0.99
C LEU A 83 11.27 -4.93 -0.24
N ILE A 84 10.58 -3.91 0.27
CA ILE A 84 11.17 -2.84 1.06
C ILE A 84 10.42 -2.77 2.39
N ARG A 85 11.09 -3.17 3.49
CA ARG A 85 10.57 -3.02 4.85
C ARG A 85 11.16 -1.77 5.49
N VAL A 86 10.33 -0.99 6.16
CA VAL A 86 10.72 0.31 6.72
C VAL A 86 11.24 0.18 8.14
N THR A 87 10.48 -0.45 9.03
CA THR A 87 10.89 -0.65 10.42
C THR A 87 11.62 -1.98 10.60
N ASN A 88 12.30 -2.12 11.74
CA ASN A 88 12.95 -3.37 12.14
C ASN A 88 12.04 -4.26 13.00
N ASP A 89 10.79 -3.83 13.23
CA ASP A 89 9.78 -4.55 14.01
C ASP A 89 10.19 -4.85 15.47
N ASP A 90 11.02 -3.99 16.08
CA ASP A 90 11.61 -4.21 17.40
C ASP A 90 10.61 -4.24 18.56
N MET A 91 9.39 -3.74 18.34
CA MET A 91 8.31 -3.73 19.34
C MET A 91 7.28 -4.85 19.15
N ALA A 92 7.45 -5.73 18.16
CA ALA A 92 6.48 -6.77 17.82
C ALA A 92 7.16 -8.13 17.61
N GLY A 93 7.11 -9.00 18.61
CA GLY A 93 7.69 -10.35 18.52
C GLY A 93 8.11 -10.95 19.85
N PRO A 94 8.74 -12.12 19.83
CA PRO A 94 9.16 -12.84 21.02
C PRO A 94 10.47 -12.29 21.59
N GLY A 95 10.65 -12.42 22.90
CA GLY A 95 11.91 -12.14 23.58
C GLY A 95 12.20 -10.66 23.80
N TRP A 96 13.49 -10.35 23.94
CA TRP A 96 13.99 -8.99 24.07
C TRP A 96 14.35 -8.41 22.72
N TYR A 97 14.63 -7.11 22.68
CA TYR A 97 14.89 -6.30 21.49
C TYR A 97 15.66 -7.02 20.37
N ALA A 98 16.86 -7.53 20.66
CA ALA A 98 17.70 -8.18 19.64
C ALA A 98 17.09 -9.48 19.10
N GLU A 99 16.44 -10.26 19.97
CA GLU A 99 15.75 -11.50 19.56
C GLU A 99 14.55 -11.20 18.70
N THR A 100 13.76 -10.18 19.06
CA THR A 100 12.61 -9.70 18.30
C THR A 100 13.04 -9.22 16.91
N VAL A 101 14.03 -8.34 16.81
CA VAL A 101 14.54 -7.84 15.53
C VAL A 101 15.06 -8.99 14.65
N THR A 102 15.87 -9.90 15.22
CA THR A 102 16.40 -11.04 14.46
C THR A 102 15.31 -11.98 13.97
N ALA A 103 14.27 -12.21 14.77
CA ALA A 103 13.14 -13.05 14.38
C ALA A 103 12.35 -12.41 13.21
N ASN A 104 12.07 -11.11 13.30
CA ASN A 104 11.36 -10.38 12.25
C ASN A 104 12.20 -10.25 10.97
N GLU A 105 13.52 -10.06 11.06
CA GLU A 105 14.41 -10.05 9.90
C GLU A 105 14.39 -11.39 9.17
N ARG A 106 14.47 -12.51 9.91
CA ARG A 106 14.36 -13.85 9.34
C ARG A 106 13.01 -14.04 8.63
N ASP A 107 11.92 -13.64 9.25
CA ASP A 107 10.56 -13.76 8.70
C ASP A 107 10.39 -12.87 7.46
N ASN A 108 10.85 -11.62 7.47
CA ASN A 108 10.84 -10.73 6.31
C ASN A 108 11.63 -11.30 5.12
N ASN A 109 12.80 -11.89 5.38
CA ASN A 109 13.58 -12.58 4.35
C ASN A 109 12.86 -13.83 3.82
N ALA A 110 12.11 -14.55 4.65
CA ALA A 110 11.29 -15.69 4.23
C ALA A 110 10.12 -15.22 3.35
N VAL A 111 9.42 -14.17 3.75
CA VAL A 111 8.37 -13.50 2.96
C VAL A 111 8.90 -13.11 1.58
N ALA A 112 10.06 -12.46 1.51
CA ALA A 112 10.68 -12.07 0.23
C ALA A 112 10.97 -13.27 -0.67
N ARG A 113 11.45 -14.39 -0.10
CA ARG A 113 11.71 -15.63 -0.85
C ARG A 113 10.43 -16.26 -1.38
N VAL A 114 9.35 -16.31 -0.58
CA VAL A 114 8.05 -16.88 -1.01
C VAL A 114 7.45 -16.04 -2.13
N PHE A 115 7.56 -14.71 -2.09
CA PHE A 115 7.17 -13.84 -3.21
C PHE A 115 8.03 -14.06 -4.47
N GLY A 116 9.24 -14.57 -4.33
CA GLY A 116 10.22 -14.61 -5.42
C GLY A 116 10.81 -13.21 -5.71
N CYS A 117 10.89 -12.35 -4.70
CA CYS A 117 11.53 -11.04 -4.83
C CYS A 117 13.01 -11.20 -5.17
N LYS A 118 13.49 -10.34 -6.06
CA LYS A 118 14.92 -10.33 -6.43
C LYS A 118 15.80 -9.96 -5.25
N GLN A 119 15.31 -9.07 -4.39
CA GLN A 119 15.98 -8.64 -3.17
C GLN A 119 14.99 -8.05 -2.17
N ALA A 120 15.30 -8.17 -0.87
CA ALA A 120 14.69 -7.42 0.21
C ALA A 120 15.63 -6.29 0.66
N PHE A 121 15.04 -5.15 1.01
CA PHE A 121 15.74 -4.00 1.62
C PHE A 121 15.07 -3.71 2.95
N ASP A 122 15.88 -3.63 4.01
CA ASP A 122 15.47 -3.22 5.35
C ASP A 122 16.01 -1.83 5.64
N LEU A 123 15.14 -0.86 5.91
CA LEU A 123 15.53 0.51 6.22
C LEU A 123 15.84 0.70 7.70
N ASN A 124 15.46 -0.25 8.54
CA ASN A 124 15.83 -0.38 9.96
C ASN A 124 15.44 0.81 10.85
N TYR A 125 14.30 1.46 10.59
CA TYR A 125 13.74 2.41 11.53
C TYR A 125 13.14 1.67 12.73
N ASN A 126 13.11 2.33 13.91
CA ASN A 126 12.44 1.76 15.08
C ASN A 126 10.94 1.75 14.90
N ASN A 127 10.31 0.65 15.30
CA ASN A 127 8.87 0.47 15.28
C ASN A 127 8.19 1.45 16.26
N HIS A 128 7.02 1.99 15.90
CA HIS A 128 6.23 2.99 16.61
C HIS A 128 6.93 4.36 16.82
N MET A 129 7.99 4.63 16.06
CA MET A 129 8.76 5.87 16.19
C MET A 129 8.82 6.69 14.88
N MET A 130 8.04 6.29 13.87
CA MET A 130 8.11 6.92 12.54
C MET A 130 7.59 8.36 12.51
N ASP A 131 6.74 8.76 13.45
CA ASP A 131 6.28 10.16 13.60
C ASP A 131 7.37 11.09 14.15
N ASN A 132 8.45 10.53 14.72
CA ASN A 132 9.58 11.27 15.28
C ASN A 132 10.81 11.30 14.35
N ILE A 133 10.66 10.93 13.08
CA ILE A 133 11.77 10.97 12.11
C ILE A 133 11.66 12.17 11.16
N ALA A 134 12.77 12.53 10.53
CA ALA A 134 12.77 13.46 9.42
C ALA A 134 12.14 12.80 8.18
N ARG A 135 10.88 13.13 7.87
CA ARG A 135 10.18 12.59 6.68
C ARG A 135 10.94 12.81 5.38
N SER A 136 11.73 13.90 5.28
CA SER A 136 12.60 14.16 4.14
C SER A 136 13.69 13.11 3.96
N GLU A 137 14.24 12.57 5.06
CA GLU A 137 15.25 11.50 5.01
C GLU A 137 14.64 10.19 4.51
N LEU A 138 13.51 9.74 5.09
CA LEU A 138 12.84 8.53 4.63
C LEU A 138 12.44 8.64 3.15
N ARG A 139 11.87 9.78 2.76
CA ARG A 139 11.52 10.06 1.36
C ARG A 139 12.74 10.00 0.44
N GLN A 140 13.88 10.56 0.85
CA GLN A 140 15.14 10.48 0.09
C GLN A 140 15.55 9.03 -0.15
N ARG A 141 15.46 8.16 0.85
CA ARG A 141 15.78 6.72 0.72
C ARG A 141 14.86 6.04 -0.30
N PHE A 142 13.56 6.34 -0.29
CA PHE A 142 12.64 5.83 -1.31
C PHE A 142 12.98 6.36 -2.71
N ILE A 143 13.23 7.67 -2.87
CA ILE A 143 13.61 8.27 -4.15
C ILE A 143 14.89 7.61 -4.69
N PHE A 144 15.88 7.38 -3.81
CA PHE A 144 17.09 6.68 -4.19
C PHE A 144 16.80 5.27 -4.73
N LEU A 145 16.03 4.47 -3.98
CA LEU A 145 15.67 3.12 -4.39
C LEU A 145 14.83 3.11 -5.69
N PHE A 146 13.87 4.02 -5.83
CA PHE A 146 13.02 4.09 -7.02
C PHE A 146 13.83 4.40 -8.29
N ARG A 147 14.81 5.31 -8.19
CA ARG A 147 15.74 5.62 -9.27
C ARG A 147 16.71 4.48 -9.57
N LEU A 148 17.28 3.87 -8.51
CA LEU A 148 18.23 2.77 -8.63
C LEU A 148 17.62 1.54 -9.28
N LEU A 149 16.45 1.14 -8.81
CA LEU A 149 15.73 -0.06 -9.24
C LEU A 149 14.87 0.18 -10.48
N LYS A 150 14.62 1.44 -10.85
CA LYS A 150 13.68 1.86 -11.90
C LYS A 150 12.28 1.33 -11.65
N VAL A 151 11.73 1.67 -10.47
CA VAL A 151 10.43 1.20 -10.04
C VAL A 151 9.31 1.80 -10.90
N ASP A 152 8.51 0.96 -11.54
CA ASP A 152 7.36 1.37 -12.35
C ASP A 152 6.07 1.39 -11.54
N THR A 153 5.93 0.45 -10.60
CA THR A 153 4.71 0.22 -9.82
C THR A 153 5.05 0.01 -8.34
N VAL A 154 4.25 0.59 -7.46
CA VAL A 154 4.34 0.34 -6.01
C VAL A 154 3.05 -0.28 -5.49
N ILE A 155 3.19 -1.15 -4.47
CA ILE A 155 2.11 -1.55 -3.58
C ILE A 155 2.51 -1.09 -2.18
N SER A 156 1.67 -0.29 -1.52
CA SER A 156 1.94 0.27 -0.18
C SER A 156 0.66 0.67 0.54
N TYR A 157 0.79 1.16 1.77
CA TYR A 157 -0.33 1.78 2.47
C TYR A 157 -0.86 3.02 1.74
N ASP A 158 -2.17 3.25 1.88
CA ASP A 158 -2.85 4.44 1.35
C ASP A 158 -2.48 5.68 2.21
N PRO A 159 -1.87 6.73 1.63
CA PRO A 159 -1.55 7.95 2.37
C PRO A 159 -2.78 8.73 2.84
N TRP A 160 -3.96 8.40 2.32
CA TRP A 160 -5.26 8.98 2.70
C TRP A 160 -6.17 7.95 3.38
N GLY A 161 -5.61 6.84 3.88
CA GLY A 161 -6.33 5.81 4.60
C GLY A 161 -7.02 6.38 5.83
N HIS A 162 -8.32 6.08 5.98
CA HIS A 162 -9.14 6.59 7.08
C HIS A 162 -8.89 5.78 8.35
N TYR A 163 -8.86 6.46 9.52
CA TYR A 163 -8.62 5.83 10.83
C TYR A 163 -7.33 4.99 10.92
N GLU A 164 -6.29 5.32 10.16
CA GLU A 164 -4.99 4.68 10.35
C GLU A 164 -4.28 5.31 11.56
N GLU A 165 -4.26 4.60 12.65
CA GLU A 165 -3.72 5.04 13.93
C GLU A 165 -2.22 4.79 14.09
N ASN A 166 -1.65 3.84 13.33
CA ASN A 166 -0.25 3.48 13.45
C ASN A 166 0.64 4.49 12.72
N PRO A 167 1.55 5.21 13.42
CA PRO A 167 2.45 6.19 12.82
C PRO A 167 3.36 5.58 11.76
N ASP A 168 3.76 4.32 11.91
CA ASP A 168 4.63 3.64 10.95
C ASP A 168 3.92 3.50 9.60
N HIS A 169 2.60 3.24 9.60
CA HIS A 169 1.80 3.11 8.40
C HIS A 169 1.60 4.45 7.68
N TYR A 170 1.04 5.47 8.37
CA TYR A 170 0.71 6.73 7.70
C TYR A 170 1.94 7.57 7.34
N VAL A 171 3.03 7.50 8.11
CA VAL A 171 4.28 8.20 7.76
C VAL A 171 4.94 7.53 6.55
N THR A 172 5.04 6.20 6.54
CA THR A 172 5.54 5.45 5.38
C THR A 172 4.73 5.77 4.14
N ALA A 173 3.41 5.67 4.20
CA ALA A 173 2.51 5.93 3.08
C ALA A 173 2.69 7.34 2.50
N ALA A 174 2.74 8.38 3.35
CA ALA A 174 2.94 9.76 2.93
C ALA A 174 4.32 9.98 2.29
N CYS A 175 5.36 9.32 2.79
CA CYS A 175 6.71 9.41 2.22
C CYS A 175 6.82 8.68 0.88
N VAL A 176 6.17 7.52 0.75
CA VAL A 176 6.10 6.75 -0.51
C VAL A 176 5.40 7.56 -1.60
N GLU A 177 4.21 8.12 -1.32
CA GLU A 177 3.48 8.92 -2.30
C GLU A 177 4.30 10.11 -2.81
N ALA A 178 4.89 10.87 -1.89
CA ALA A 178 5.76 11.99 -2.26
C ALA A 178 6.99 11.53 -3.07
N ALA A 179 7.59 10.38 -2.70
CA ALA A 179 8.73 9.82 -3.41
C ALA A 179 8.38 9.36 -4.83
N CYS A 180 7.18 8.80 -5.05
CA CYS A 180 6.72 8.38 -6.37
C CYS A 180 6.72 9.55 -7.36
N TRP A 181 6.24 10.72 -6.92
CA TRP A 181 6.24 11.94 -7.72
C TRP A 181 7.65 12.51 -7.89
N MET A 182 8.42 12.68 -6.79
CA MET A 182 9.72 13.36 -6.79
C MET A 182 10.81 12.54 -7.50
N ALA A 183 10.73 11.22 -7.53
CA ALA A 183 11.74 10.38 -8.19
C ALA A 183 11.87 10.68 -9.70
N GLY A 184 10.80 11.15 -10.35
CA GLY A 184 10.79 11.63 -11.73
C GLY A 184 11.39 13.03 -11.93
N GLY A 185 11.59 13.80 -10.86
CA GLY A 185 12.12 15.15 -10.90
C GLY A 185 13.63 15.18 -11.18
N SER A 186 14.07 16.17 -11.99
CA SER A 186 15.48 16.32 -12.36
C SER A 186 16.29 17.21 -11.41
N LYS A 187 15.63 17.80 -10.40
CA LYS A 187 16.27 18.74 -9.46
C LYS A 187 16.29 18.25 -8.02
N ASP A 188 15.44 17.28 -7.70
CA ASP A 188 15.38 16.69 -6.36
C ASP A 188 16.59 15.78 -6.13
N TYR A 189 17.28 15.99 -5.00
CA TYR A 189 18.44 15.19 -4.59
C TYR A 189 19.52 15.06 -5.67
N PRO A 190 20.21 16.17 -6.01
CA PRO A 190 21.23 16.20 -7.06
C PRO A 190 22.39 15.26 -6.83
N GLU A 191 22.67 14.89 -5.57
CA GLU A 191 23.65 13.87 -5.18
C GLU A 191 23.37 12.49 -5.79
N HIS A 192 22.11 12.16 -6.05
CA HIS A 192 21.76 10.91 -6.74
C HIS A 192 22.27 10.92 -8.20
N PHE A 193 22.22 12.07 -8.86
CA PHE A 193 22.72 12.20 -10.25
C PHE A 193 24.25 12.19 -10.28
N ALA A 194 24.90 12.79 -9.28
CA ALA A 194 26.34 12.69 -9.12
C ALA A 194 26.80 11.22 -8.92
N ALA A 195 25.95 10.38 -8.28
CA ALA A 195 26.16 8.94 -8.15
C ALA A 195 25.77 8.14 -9.43
N GLY A 196 25.41 8.79 -10.52
CA GLY A 196 25.09 8.16 -11.81
C GLY A 196 23.64 7.72 -11.99
N LEU A 197 22.75 7.98 -11.02
CA LEU A 197 21.33 7.68 -11.17
C LEU A 197 20.67 8.66 -12.14
N LYS A 198 19.49 8.27 -12.66
CA LYS A 198 18.67 9.10 -13.54
C LYS A 198 17.27 9.28 -12.97
N PRO A 199 16.54 10.35 -13.29
CA PRO A 199 15.14 10.50 -12.94
C PRO A 199 14.33 9.28 -13.41
N HIS A 200 13.48 8.76 -12.53
CA HIS A 200 12.58 7.66 -12.85
C HIS A 200 11.33 7.76 -11.95
N GLY A 201 10.22 8.23 -12.51
CA GLY A 201 8.96 8.37 -11.77
C GLY A 201 8.17 7.08 -11.75
N VAL A 202 7.57 6.77 -10.62
CA VAL A 202 6.64 5.66 -10.45
C VAL A 202 5.32 6.00 -11.16
N ARG A 203 4.79 5.06 -11.94
CA ARG A 203 3.62 5.29 -12.80
C ARG A 203 2.33 4.72 -12.25
N GLU A 204 2.40 3.61 -11.51
CA GLU A 204 1.23 2.90 -11.02
C GLU A 204 1.37 2.66 -9.51
N LYS A 205 0.28 2.83 -8.79
CA LYS A 205 0.25 2.75 -7.33
C LYS A 205 -1.00 1.99 -6.91
N TYR A 206 -0.81 0.92 -6.16
CA TYR A 206 -1.86 0.15 -5.51
C TYR A 206 -1.78 0.44 -4.01
N TYR A 207 -2.68 1.27 -3.52
CA TYR A 207 -2.71 1.65 -2.12
C TYR A 207 -3.78 0.88 -1.36
N PHE A 208 -3.36 0.12 -0.34
CA PHE A 208 -4.25 -0.58 0.58
C PHE A 208 -4.31 0.13 1.93
N SER A 209 -5.36 -0.11 2.72
CA SER A 209 -5.46 0.36 4.10
C SER A 209 -6.36 -0.55 4.93
N ARG A 210 -6.32 -0.40 6.25
CA ARG A 210 -7.25 -1.10 7.15
C ARG A 210 -8.69 -0.68 6.86
N PHE A 211 -8.92 0.61 6.71
CA PHE A 211 -10.22 1.21 6.39
C PHE A 211 -10.08 2.09 5.15
N GLN A 212 -10.32 1.49 4.00
CA GLN A 212 -10.15 2.17 2.73
C GLN A 212 -11.24 3.23 2.55
N GLN A 213 -10.82 4.48 2.36
CA GLN A 213 -11.73 5.60 2.12
C GLN A 213 -12.20 5.63 0.66
N ARG A 214 -11.30 5.34 -0.26
CA ARG A 214 -11.57 5.29 -1.69
C ARG A 214 -11.19 3.92 -2.25
N VAL A 215 -12.13 3.29 -2.93
CA VAL A 215 -11.90 2.03 -3.66
C VAL A 215 -12.30 2.25 -5.12
N ASN A 216 -11.32 2.17 -6.02
CA ASN A 216 -11.57 2.24 -7.46
C ASN A 216 -10.98 1.03 -8.20
N ARG A 217 -10.27 0.13 -7.50
CA ARG A 217 -9.72 -1.10 -8.04
C ARG A 217 -9.97 -2.25 -7.10
N VAL A 218 -10.52 -3.33 -7.62
CA VAL A 218 -10.67 -4.62 -6.93
C VAL A 218 -9.96 -5.67 -7.75
N VAL A 219 -9.06 -6.42 -7.14
CA VAL A 219 -8.26 -7.45 -7.81
C VAL A 219 -8.79 -8.81 -7.42
N ASP A 220 -9.18 -9.61 -8.42
CA ASP A 220 -9.54 -11.01 -8.22
C ASP A 220 -8.25 -11.82 -7.93
N ILE A 221 -8.17 -12.37 -6.73
CA ILE A 221 -7.01 -13.13 -6.25
C ILE A 221 -7.30 -14.64 -6.08
N ALA A 222 -8.39 -15.15 -6.65
CA ALA A 222 -8.75 -16.55 -6.50
C ALA A 222 -7.63 -17.51 -6.96
N SER A 223 -6.88 -17.15 -7.99
CA SER A 223 -5.75 -17.95 -8.49
C SER A 223 -4.49 -17.89 -7.62
N THR A 224 -4.38 -16.90 -6.72
CA THR A 224 -3.18 -16.66 -5.91
C THR A 224 -3.42 -16.79 -4.40
N VAL A 225 -4.65 -17.08 -3.96
CA VAL A 225 -5.03 -17.15 -2.54
C VAL A 225 -4.23 -18.19 -1.76
N GLU A 226 -3.94 -19.35 -2.34
CA GLU A 226 -3.14 -20.38 -1.66
C GLU A 226 -1.71 -19.90 -1.40
N ARG A 227 -1.10 -19.20 -2.36
CA ARG A 227 0.22 -18.56 -2.18
C ARG A 227 0.16 -17.41 -1.17
N LYS A 228 -0.98 -16.69 -1.09
CA LYS A 228 -1.20 -15.71 -0.04
C LYS A 228 -1.22 -16.36 1.34
N ILE A 229 -1.80 -17.56 1.49
CA ILE A 229 -1.72 -18.33 2.73
C ILE A 229 -0.26 -18.74 3.00
N ASP A 230 0.47 -19.22 1.99
CA ASP A 230 1.86 -19.65 2.14
C ASP A 230 2.77 -18.52 2.64
N VAL A 231 2.65 -17.32 2.08
CA VAL A 231 3.48 -16.18 2.52
C VAL A 231 3.10 -15.69 3.92
N ASN A 232 1.84 -15.76 4.30
CA ASN A 232 1.38 -15.44 5.66
C ASN A 232 1.87 -16.42 6.72
N LEU A 233 2.15 -17.68 6.36
CA LEU A 233 2.76 -18.66 7.26
C LEU A 233 4.19 -18.30 7.67
N GLU A 234 4.87 -17.45 6.90
CA GLU A 234 6.24 -17.05 7.21
C GLU A 234 6.34 -15.97 8.29
N ASN A 235 5.27 -15.23 8.58
CA ASN A 235 5.24 -14.25 9.67
C ASN A 235 4.97 -14.93 11.01
N LYS A 236 6.02 -15.51 11.60
CA LYS A 236 5.96 -16.29 12.85
C LYS A 236 6.20 -15.44 14.08
N ALA A 237 7.01 -14.40 13.96
CA ALA A 237 7.39 -13.50 15.05
C ALA A 237 6.25 -12.54 15.41
N GLN A 238 5.53 -12.02 14.42
CA GLN A 238 4.47 -11.05 14.63
C GLN A 238 3.25 -11.29 13.73
N GLY A 239 2.23 -10.43 13.92
CA GLY A 239 1.02 -10.41 13.12
C GLY A 239 0.00 -11.48 13.51
N PRO A 240 -1.15 -11.46 12.85
CA PRO A 240 -2.27 -12.36 13.14
C PRO A 240 -2.13 -13.75 12.51
N ALA A 241 -1.07 -14.00 11.70
CA ALA A 241 -0.90 -15.20 10.88
C ALA A 241 0.09 -16.21 11.49
N GLY A 242 1.05 -16.70 10.73
CA GLY A 242 2.11 -17.58 11.17
C GLY A 242 1.61 -18.87 11.82
N GLU A 243 1.98 -19.06 13.07
CA GLU A 243 1.66 -20.26 13.86
C GLU A 243 0.45 -20.11 14.80
N ASN A 244 -0.36 -19.06 14.64
CA ASN A 244 -1.47 -18.79 15.55
C ASN A 244 -2.55 -19.88 15.52
N GLY A 245 -2.75 -20.57 14.40
CA GLY A 245 -3.65 -21.71 14.31
C GLY A 245 -3.22 -22.88 15.19
N ALA A 246 -1.93 -23.22 15.16
CA ALA A 246 -1.36 -24.25 16.02
C ALA A 246 -1.45 -23.87 17.51
N ARG A 247 -1.14 -22.62 17.84
CA ARG A 247 -1.26 -22.10 19.22
C ARG A 247 -2.69 -22.20 19.75
N LEU A 248 -3.67 -21.78 18.93
CA LEU A 248 -5.09 -21.90 19.28
C LEU A 248 -5.52 -23.37 19.45
N ARG A 249 -5.11 -24.25 18.54
CA ARG A 249 -5.42 -25.68 18.61
C ARG A 249 -4.85 -26.31 19.89
N GLN A 250 -3.61 -26.00 20.24
CA GLN A 250 -2.94 -26.50 21.45
C GLN A 250 -3.60 -25.95 22.72
N GLN A 251 -4.02 -24.67 22.73
CA GLN A 251 -4.76 -24.10 23.87
C GLN A 251 -6.10 -24.81 24.06
N LEU A 252 -6.89 -24.99 22.99
CA LEU A 252 -8.17 -25.68 23.07
C LEU A 252 -8.02 -27.12 23.58
N ASN A 253 -7.00 -27.83 23.12
CA ASN A 253 -6.72 -29.20 23.61
C ASN A 253 -6.41 -29.22 25.11
N ARG A 254 -5.67 -28.26 25.64
CA ARG A 254 -5.43 -28.13 27.11
C ARG A 254 -6.73 -27.89 27.89
N ASP A 255 -7.67 -27.17 27.28
CA ASP A 255 -8.99 -26.86 27.87
C ASP A 255 -10.01 -27.97 27.63
N GLY A 256 -9.60 -29.15 27.09
CA GLY A 256 -10.49 -30.26 26.75
C GLY A 256 -11.49 -29.95 25.64
N LYS A 257 -11.19 -28.94 24.82
CA LYS A 257 -12.04 -28.47 23.70
C LYS A 257 -11.40 -28.80 22.34
N ARG A 258 -12.24 -28.82 21.30
CA ARG A 258 -11.81 -29.04 19.93
C ARG A 258 -12.59 -28.12 18.99
N LEU A 259 -11.86 -27.45 18.08
CA LEU A 259 -12.43 -26.74 16.96
C LEU A 259 -12.09 -27.50 15.67
N PHE A 260 -13.09 -28.17 15.08
CA PHE A 260 -12.88 -29.05 13.92
C PHE A 260 -12.29 -28.33 12.71
N LEU A 261 -12.60 -27.04 12.57
CA LEU A 261 -12.06 -26.16 11.53
C LEU A 261 -10.52 -26.19 11.49
N LEU A 262 -9.85 -26.32 12.62
CA LEU A 262 -8.38 -26.30 12.69
C LEU A 262 -7.73 -27.60 12.19
N GLY A 263 -8.52 -28.63 11.89
CA GLY A 263 -7.98 -29.88 11.37
C GLY A 263 -7.29 -30.77 12.41
N ALA A 264 -6.49 -31.73 11.95
CA ALA A 264 -5.87 -32.75 12.77
C ALA A 264 -4.41 -32.44 13.15
N SER A 265 -3.71 -31.61 12.39
CA SER A 265 -2.30 -31.25 12.58
C SER A 265 -2.10 -29.76 12.83
N ASP A 266 -0.95 -29.37 13.37
CA ASP A 266 -0.56 -27.97 13.55
C ASP A 266 -0.39 -27.25 12.19
N ALA A 267 0.10 -27.95 11.19
CA ALA A 267 0.23 -27.39 9.84
C ALA A 267 -1.13 -27.07 9.22
N GLU A 268 -2.11 -28.00 9.33
CA GLU A 268 -3.49 -27.73 8.90
C GLU A 268 -4.12 -26.59 9.69
N ALA A 269 -3.90 -26.58 11.02
CA ALA A 269 -4.44 -25.55 11.89
C ALA A 269 -3.95 -24.15 11.47
N ASN A 270 -2.67 -23.97 11.15
CA ASN A 270 -2.11 -22.71 10.71
C ASN A 270 -2.73 -22.26 9.38
N ARG A 271 -2.81 -23.13 8.38
CA ARG A 271 -3.41 -22.82 7.07
C ARG A 271 -4.89 -22.47 7.18
N ASN A 272 -5.65 -23.29 7.91
CA ASN A 272 -7.08 -23.05 8.08
C ASN A 272 -7.38 -21.79 8.89
N TYR A 273 -6.57 -21.51 9.92
CA TYR A 273 -6.66 -20.28 10.70
C TYR A 273 -6.45 -19.05 9.81
N ILE A 274 -5.40 -19.05 9.00
CA ILE A 274 -5.13 -17.94 8.06
C ILE A 274 -6.30 -17.79 7.09
N ARG A 275 -6.74 -18.86 6.45
CA ARG A 275 -7.84 -18.84 5.47
C ARG A 275 -9.14 -18.30 6.06
N GLU A 276 -9.50 -18.71 7.28
CA GLU A 276 -10.80 -18.39 7.85
C GLU A 276 -10.82 -17.08 8.63
N PHE A 277 -9.74 -16.74 9.32
CA PHE A 277 -9.72 -15.58 10.20
C PHE A 277 -8.87 -14.42 9.70
N VAL A 278 -7.70 -14.68 9.12
CA VAL A 278 -6.82 -13.62 8.62
C VAL A 278 -7.34 -13.09 7.28
N LEU A 279 -7.72 -13.98 6.35
CA LEU A 279 -8.21 -13.62 5.02
C LEU A 279 -9.74 -13.42 4.95
N ASN A 280 -10.44 -13.36 6.09
CA ASN A 280 -11.89 -13.11 6.11
C ASN A 280 -12.26 -11.81 5.39
N ARG A 281 -11.44 -10.78 5.55
CA ARG A 281 -11.59 -9.50 4.85
C ARG A 281 -11.60 -9.65 3.32
N ASP A 282 -10.72 -10.47 2.77
CA ASP A 282 -10.62 -10.67 1.32
C ASP A 282 -11.87 -11.38 0.78
N ARG A 283 -12.47 -12.25 1.59
CA ARG A 283 -13.74 -12.92 1.29
C ARG A 283 -14.91 -11.93 1.34
N GLU A 284 -14.95 -11.07 2.36
CA GLU A 284 -15.99 -10.03 2.48
C GLU A 284 -15.91 -9.00 1.36
N ILE A 285 -14.71 -8.60 0.94
CA ILE A 285 -14.51 -7.75 -0.25
C ILE A 285 -15.04 -8.47 -1.48
N ALA A 286 -14.63 -9.71 -1.71
CA ALA A 286 -15.01 -10.49 -2.88
C ALA A 286 -16.53 -10.64 -3.03
N GLN A 287 -17.24 -10.90 -1.94
CA GLN A 287 -18.70 -11.03 -1.92
C GLN A 287 -19.43 -9.80 -2.47
N ARG A 288 -18.93 -8.58 -2.21
CA ARG A 288 -19.52 -7.34 -2.71
C ARG A 288 -19.47 -7.23 -4.23
N TYR A 289 -18.52 -7.92 -4.87
CA TYR A 289 -18.26 -7.86 -6.31
C TYR A 289 -18.52 -9.17 -7.04
N GLY A 290 -19.14 -10.15 -6.38
CA GLY A 290 -19.44 -11.46 -7.00
C GLY A 290 -18.22 -12.32 -7.28
N LEU A 291 -17.14 -12.15 -6.49
CA LEU A 291 -15.89 -12.90 -6.58
C LEU A 291 -15.77 -13.88 -5.41
N GLN A 292 -14.81 -14.82 -5.47
CA GLN A 292 -14.50 -15.74 -4.38
C GLN A 292 -13.49 -15.15 -3.40
N TRP A 293 -12.45 -14.51 -3.91
CA TRP A 293 -11.38 -13.87 -3.16
C TRP A 293 -10.95 -12.60 -3.86
N ALA A 294 -10.84 -11.50 -3.13
CA ALA A 294 -10.44 -10.22 -3.71
C ALA A 294 -9.71 -9.33 -2.72
N GLU A 295 -8.81 -8.53 -3.25
CA GLU A 295 -8.18 -7.41 -2.57
C GLU A 295 -8.68 -6.09 -3.19
N GLN A 296 -8.73 -5.02 -2.40
CA GLN A 296 -9.23 -3.72 -2.85
C GLN A 296 -8.20 -2.62 -2.65
N TYR A 297 -8.20 -1.64 -3.56
CA TYR A 297 -7.20 -0.57 -3.61
C TYR A 297 -7.81 0.79 -3.96
N HIS A 298 -7.17 1.81 -3.42
CA HIS A 298 -7.13 3.10 -4.07
C HIS A 298 -6.00 3.03 -5.11
N TYR A 299 -6.37 2.88 -6.37
CA TYR A 299 -5.42 2.75 -7.47
C TYR A 299 -5.23 4.09 -8.17
N ILE A 300 -3.96 4.44 -8.40
CA ILE A 300 -3.56 5.57 -9.24
C ILE A 300 -2.72 5.01 -10.38
N GLY A 301 -3.27 5.08 -11.58
CA GLY A 301 -2.61 4.62 -12.79
C GLY A 301 -1.82 5.72 -13.50
N PRO A 302 -1.23 5.37 -14.66
CA PRO A 302 -0.53 6.35 -15.48
C PRO A 302 -1.50 7.47 -15.90
N GLU A 303 -1.04 8.71 -15.74
CA GLU A 303 -1.76 9.84 -16.32
C GLU A 303 -1.87 9.69 -17.82
N GLU A 304 -3.05 9.99 -18.35
CA GLU A 304 -3.26 10.02 -19.78
C GLU A 304 -2.49 11.22 -20.39
N ASP A 305 -1.57 10.94 -21.28
CA ASP A 305 -0.88 11.97 -22.07
C ASP A 305 -1.87 12.59 -23.09
N ARG A 306 -2.81 13.40 -22.58
CA ARG A 306 -3.85 14.07 -23.39
C ARG A 306 -3.25 14.98 -24.45
N VAL A 307 -2.16 15.67 -24.10
CA VAL A 307 -1.47 16.59 -25.05
C VAL A 307 -0.79 15.79 -26.13
N GLY A 308 0.01 14.78 -25.76
CA GLY A 308 0.69 13.92 -26.73
C GLY A 308 -0.30 13.15 -27.60
N ARG A 309 -1.42 12.67 -27.05
CA ARG A 309 -2.48 12.08 -27.87
C ARG A 309 -3.05 13.08 -28.85
N HIS A 310 -3.44 14.27 -28.41
CA HIS A 310 -3.97 15.33 -29.27
C HIS A 310 -2.98 15.72 -30.37
N VAL A 311 -1.70 15.85 -30.03
CA VAL A 311 -0.62 16.13 -31.02
C VAL A 311 -0.50 15.00 -32.04
N ARG A 312 -0.48 13.74 -31.61
CA ARG A 312 -0.40 12.59 -32.52
C ARG A 312 -1.59 12.51 -33.48
N GLU A 313 -2.79 12.88 -33.01
CA GLU A 313 -4.02 12.81 -33.82
C GLU A 313 -4.20 14.02 -34.75
N ASN A 314 -3.66 15.20 -34.42
CA ASN A 314 -4.00 16.45 -35.07
C ASN A 314 -2.79 17.21 -35.71
N ALA A 315 -1.56 16.90 -35.31
CA ALA A 315 -0.40 17.52 -35.93
C ALA A 315 -0.16 16.96 -37.35
N ARG A 316 -0.02 17.86 -38.30
CA ARG A 316 0.24 17.56 -39.72
C ARG A 316 1.58 18.10 -40.13
#